data_f78e7beae79953be7fe75e727ea09ddc
#
_entry.id   f78e7beae79953be7fe75e727ea09ddc
#
_cell.length_a   1.000
_cell.length_b   1.000
_cell.length_c   1.000
_cell.angle_alpha   90.00
_cell.angle_beta   90.00
_cell.angle_gamma   90.00
#
_symmetry.space_group_name_H-M   'P 1'
#
loop_
_entity.id
_entity.type
_entity.pdbx_description
1 polymer ?
#
loop_
_entity_poly.entity_id
_entity_poly.type
_entity_poly.pdbx_seq_one_letter_code
_entity_poly.pdbx_strand_id
1 'polypeptide(L)'
;MDDALQIMSQLSEKVSLEYVNSLLKLRDEDIIYQLINAKKNEELLKKVPHRIVADDLAVIYRIYKTEIDENSEEKLVTSTIILNSVMEESRYTEEKLYACASVNMPKQFPIFILNVQQSEIFSLLVNGFGYSLMDAKEKVLSMPLSNPDTDYMWAISNFDDRYGAATILYSDEIQRFANELEDDLVLVPSSTHEWFAYRKSDIEINEAYEDIIRETNETLVPKEQVLSDHLYIYERSSGTLKTFEQK
;
A
#
# COMPACT_ATOMS: atom_id res chain seq x y z
N MET A 1 8.83 -21.98 -40.68
CA MET A 1 8.03 -21.17 -39.73
C MET A 1 7.89 -21.86 -38.36
N ASP A 2 7.80 -23.20 -38.34
CA ASP A 2 7.70 -23.99 -37.10
C ASP A 2 8.96 -23.95 -36.21
N ASP A 3 10.16 -23.97 -36.80
CA ASP A 3 11.42 -23.94 -36.03
C ASP A 3 11.63 -22.65 -35.24
N ALA A 4 11.22 -21.50 -35.78
CA ALA A 4 11.34 -20.22 -35.09
C ALA A 4 10.38 -20.11 -33.90
N LEU A 5 9.15 -20.63 -34.06
CA LEU A 5 8.16 -20.68 -32.96
C LEU A 5 8.58 -21.65 -31.87
N GLN A 6 9.22 -22.79 -32.25
CA GLN A 6 9.72 -23.75 -31.27
C GLN A 6 10.94 -23.23 -30.52
N ILE A 7 11.84 -22.50 -31.18
CA ILE A 7 12.98 -21.79 -30.52
C ILE A 7 12.48 -20.68 -29.61
N MET A 8 11.51 -19.88 -30.06
CA MET A 8 10.91 -18.84 -29.21
C MET A 8 10.18 -19.41 -27.98
N SER A 9 9.47 -20.55 -28.14
CA SER A 9 8.84 -21.25 -27.02
C SER A 9 9.88 -21.78 -26.03
N GLN A 10 10.95 -22.42 -26.50
CA GLN A 10 12.02 -22.93 -25.64
C GLN A 10 12.83 -21.80 -24.96
N LEU A 11 13.07 -20.67 -25.64
CA LEU A 11 13.71 -19.49 -25.06
C LEU A 11 12.80 -18.83 -24.04
N SER A 12 11.51 -18.74 -24.31
CA SER A 12 10.50 -18.21 -23.38
C SER A 12 10.40 -19.06 -22.11
N GLU A 13 10.38 -20.41 -22.24
CA GLU A 13 10.37 -21.30 -21.08
C GLU A 13 11.68 -21.22 -20.27
N LYS A 14 12.84 -21.18 -20.95
CA LYS A 14 14.14 -21.11 -20.29
C LYS A 14 14.37 -19.76 -19.58
N VAL A 15 13.99 -18.67 -20.22
CA VAL A 15 14.03 -17.33 -19.61
C VAL A 15 13.05 -17.25 -18.44
N SER A 16 11.86 -17.85 -18.56
CA SER A 16 10.88 -17.86 -17.46
C SER A 16 11.36 -18.66 -16.24
N LEU A 17 12.03 -19.80 -16.45
CA LEU A 17 12.55 -20.65 -15.36
C LEU A 17 13.76 -20.03 -14.63
N GLU A 18 14.73 -19.49 -15.35
CA GLU A 18 15.87 -18.80 -14.75
C GLU A 18 15.42 -17.50 -14.03
N TYR A 19 14.49 -16.79 -14.63
CA TYR A 19 13.90 -15.60 -14.07
C TYR A 19 13.07 -15.91 -12.81
N VAL A 20 12.19 -16.92 -12.86
CA VAL A 20 11.44 -17.39 -11.71
C VAL A 20 12.39 -17.85 -10.59
N ASN A 21 13.43 -18.62 -10.89
CA ASN A 21 14.43 -19.04 -9.90
C ASN A 21 15.19 -17.85 -9.29
N SER A 22 15.47 -16.81 -10.07
CA SER A 22 16.09 -15.58 -9.55
C SER A 22 15.14 -14.79 -8.65
N LEU A 23 13.85 -14.82 -8.94
CA LEU A 23 12.79 -14.19 -8.15
C LEU A 23 12.53 -14.91 -6.82
N LEU A 24 12.71 -16.24 -6.81
CA LEU A 24 12.49 -17.06 -5.62
C LEU A 24 13.62 -16.95 -4.58
N LYS A 25 14.75 -16.34 -4.93
CA LYS A 25 15.83 -16.10 -3.95
C LYS A 25 15.51 -14.90 -3.08
N LEU A 26 15.09 -15.16 -1.84
CA LEU A 26 14.84 -14.12 -0.86
C LEU A 26 16.15 -13.42 -0.45
N ARG A 27 16.12 -12.08 -0.45
CA ARG A 27 17.13 -11.22 0.14
C ARG A 27 16.43 -10.21 1.04
N ASP A 28 17.01 -9.89 2.16
CA ASP A 28 16.40 -9.01 3.17
C ASP A 28 15.98 -7.66 2.55
N GLU A 29 16.79 -7.10 1.64
CA GLU A 29 16.56 -5.82 0.98
C GLU A 29 15.43 -5.81 -0.06
N ASP A 30 15.03 -7.00 -0.58
CA ASP A 30 14.01 -7.11 -1.62
C ASP A 30 12.60 -7.35 -1.04
N ILE A 31 12.50 -7.56 0.27
CA ILE A 31 11.23 -7.93 0.91
C ILE A 31 10.42 -6.69 1.23
N ILE A 32 9.21 -6.64 0.70
CA ILE A 32 8.19 -5.64 1.03
C ILE A 32 6.91 -6.33 1.48
N TYR A 33 5.97 -5.55 1.99
CA TYR A 33 4.63 -6.04 2.26
C TYR A 33 3.55 -5.30 1.46
N GLN A 34 2.39 -5.94 1.34
CA GLN A 34 1.16 -5.40 0.78
C GLN A 34 0.04 -5.65 1.77
N LEU A 35 -0.84 -4.66 1.93
CA LEU A 35 -2.08 -4.81 2.69
C LEU A 35 -3.20 -5.26 1.75
N ILE A 36 -3.97 -6.28 2.17
CA ILE A 36 -5.09 -6.84 1.41
C ILE A 36 -6.27 -7.14 2.34
N ASN A 37 -7.45 -7.33 1.75
CA ASN A 37 -8.59 -7.85 2.49
C ASN A 37 -8.41 -9.34 2.83
N ALA A 38 -8.46 -9.69 4.11
CA ALA A 38 -8.24 -11.07 4.57
C ALA A 38 -9.39 -11.99 4.14
N LYS A 39 -10.65 -11.56 4.30
CA LYS A 39 -11.84 -12.37 4.01
C LYS A 39 -11.99 -12.63 2.51
N LYS A 40 -11.73 -11.62 1.67
CA LYS A 40 -11.80 -11.77 0.20
C LYS A 40 -10.65 -12.61 -0.38
N ASN A 41 -9.58 -12.86 0.41
CA ASN A 41 -8.36 -13.54 -0.03
C ASN A 41 -8.03 -14.81 0.80
N GLU A 42 -9.01 -15.44 1.45
CA GLU A 42 -8.79 -16.63 2.31
C GLU A 42 -8.01 -17.75 1.61
N GLU A 43 -8.31 -18.03 0.33
CA GLU A 43 -7.63 -19.08 -0.42
C GLU A 43 -6.17 -18.72 -0.76
N LEU A 44 -5.86 -17.44 -0.92
CA LEU A 44 -4.50 -16.95 -1.08
C LEU A 44 -3.75 -17.08 0.24
N LEU A 45 -4.36 -16.67 1.35
CA LEU A 45 -3.74 -16.68 2.68
C LEU A 45 -3.33 -18.08 3.14
N LYS A 46 -3.99 -19.15 2.68
CA LYS A 46 -3.56 -20.53 2.94
C LYS A 46 -2.21 -20.89 2.29
N LYS A 47 -1.78 -20.14 1.27
CA LYS A 47 -0.60 -20.44 0.42
C LYS A 47 0.58 -19.51 0.67
N VAL A 48 0.36 -18.41 1.39
CA VAL A 48 1.35 -17.35 1.59
C VAL A 48 1.57 -17.06 3.07
N PRO A 49 2.79 -16.70 3.50
CA PRO A 49 3.00 -16.15 4.82
C PRO A 49 2.24 -14.83 4.94
N HIS A 50 1.54 -14.65 6.06
CA HIS A 50 0.69 -13.49 6.27
C HIS A 50 0.54 -13.15 7.74
N ARG A 51 0.11 -11.93 8.03
CA ARG A 51 -0.22 -11.43 9.37
C ARG A 51 -1.54 -10.70 9.33
N ILE A 52 -2.47 -11.07 10.21
CA ILE A 52 -3.70 -10.29 10.41
C ILE A 52 -3.35 -9.06 11.24
N VAL A 53 -3.75 -7.89 10.76
CA VAL A 53 -3.45 -6.58 11.39
C VAL A 53 -4.69 -5.89 11.92
N ALA A 54 -5.87 -6.23 11.38
CA ALA A 54 -7.20 -5.89 11.88
C ALA A 54 -8.16 -6.98 11.39
N ASP A 55 -9.44 -6.98 11.81
CA ASP A 55 -10.37 -8.11 11.63
C ASP A 55 -10.45 -8.66 10.20
N ASP A 56 -10.40 -7.79 9.20
CA ASP A 56 -10.48 -8.18 7.79
C ASP A 56 -9.28 -7.69 6.95
N LEU A 57 -8.21 -7.23 7.58
CA LEU A 57 -6.98 -6.80 6.92
C LEU A 57 -5.83 -7.77 7.20
N ALA A 58 -5.13 -8.14 6.15
CA ALA A 58 -3.94 -8.96 6.21
C ALA A 58 -2.76 -8.32 5.46
N VAL A 59 -1.60 -8.44 6.08
CA VAL A 59 -0.30 -8.22 5.41
C VAL A 59 0.11 -9.50 4.71
N ILE A 60 0.49 -9.41 3.45
CA ILE A 60 1.21 -10.44 2.69
C ILE A 60 2.56 -9.90 2.25
N TYR A 61 3.51 -10.78 1.94
CA TYR A 61 4.88 -10.40 1.60
C TYR A 61 5.17 -10.62 0.14
N ARG A 62 6.01 -9.73 -0.41
CA ARG A 62 6.43 -9.76 -1.81
C ARG A 62 7.93 -9.60 -1.92
N ILE A 63 8.50 -10.21 -2.94
CA ILE A 63 9.81 -9.83 -3.45
C ILE A 63 9.58 -8.64 -4.39
N TYR A 64 10.32 -7.58 -4.19
CA TYR A 64 10.27 -6.37 -5.02
C TYR A 64 11.67 -5.99 -5.46
N LYS A 65 11.93 -6.03 -6.75
CA LYS A 65 13.22 -5.69 -7.34
C LYS A 65 13.08 -4.58 -8.33
N THR A 66 14.03 -3.68 -8.30
CA THR A 66 14.17 -2.62 -9.29
C THR A 66 15.50 -2.80 -9.98
N GLU A 67 15.48 -2.90 -11.28
CA GLU A 67 16.65 -2.96 -12.15
C GLU A 67 16.59 -1.78 -13.13
N ILE A 68 17.74 -1.24 -13.49
CA ILE A 68 17.83 -0.23 -14.55
C ILE A 68 18.30 -0.98 -15.81
N ASP A 69 17.50 -0.90 -16.86
CA ASP A 69 17.92 -1.42 -18.17
C ASP A 69 19.08 -0.57 -18.69
N GLU A 70 20.27 -1.18 -18.83
CA GLU A 70 21.49 -0.49 -19.26
C GLU A 70 21.39 0.09 -20.68
N ASN A 71 20.42 -0.35 -21.49
CA ASN A 71 20.26 0.11 -22.88
C ASN A 71 19.25 1.24 -23.02
N SER A 72 18.19 1.24 -22.19
CA SER A 72 17.07 2.22 -22.28
C SER A 72 17.07 3.23 -21.14
N GLU A 73 17.88 3.02 -20.10
CA GLU A 73 17.84 3.74 -18.81
C GLU A 73 16.46 3.63 -18.12
N GLU A 74 15.59 2.73 -18.59
CA GLU A 74 14.28 2.52 -17.99
C GLU A 74 14.37 1.71 -16.70
N LYS A 75 13.57 2.11 -15.72
CA LYS A 75 13.41 1.39 -14.45
C LYS A 75 12.48 0.20 -14.65
N LEU A 76 13.04 -1.01 -14.66
CA LEU A 76 12.28 -2.25 -14.65
C LEU A 76 11.92 -2.63 -13.21
N VAL A 77 10.66 -2.86 -12.98
CA VAL A 77 10.15 -3.28 -11.67
C VAL A 77 9.57 -4.68 -11.77
N THR A 78 10.09 -5.56 -10.93
CA THR A 78 9.57 -6.91 -10.78
C THR A 78 9.03 -7.10 -9.37
N SER A 79 7.80 -7.61 -9.26
CA SER A 79 7.20 -7.92 -7.97
C SER A 79 6.44 -9.24 -8.01
N THR A 80 6.69 -10.11 -7.04
CA THR A 80 5.99 -11.39 -6.89
C THR A 80 5.65 -11.68 -5.43
N ILE A 81 4.55 -12.38 -5.19
CA ILE A 81 4.13 -12.79 -3.85
C ILE A 81 5.03 -13.91 -3.35
N ILE A 82 5.44 -13.86 -2.08
CA ILE A 82 6.21 -14.92 -1.42
C ILE A 82 5.25 -16.04 -1.01
N LEU A 83 5.51 -17.26 -1.49
CA LEU A 83 4.76 -18.45 -1.10
C LEU A 83 5.33 -19.08 0.18
N ASN A 84 4.51 -19.83 0.93
CA ASN A 84 4.96 -20.58 2.13
C ASN A 84 6.16 -21.50 1.80
N SER A 85 6.13 -22.19 0.67
CA SER A 85 7.23 -23.05 0.23
C SER A 85 8.55 -22.29 0.03
N VAL A 86 8.48 -21.08 -0.58
CA VAL A 86 9.66 -20.22 -0.80
C VAL A 86 10.23 -19.73 0.54
N MET A 87 9.36 -19.34 1.48
CA MET A 87 9.76 -18.93 2.82
C MET A 87 10.48 -20.06 3.55
N GLU A 88 9.89 -21.27 3.55
CA GLU A 88 10.45 -22.45 4.22
C GLU A 88 11.80 -22.88 3.62
N GLU A 89 11.91 -22.99 2.31
CA GLU A 89 13.16 -23.35 1.63
C GLU A 89 14.28 -22.32 1.89
N SER A 90 13.92 -21.04 1.99
CA SER A 90 14.85 -19.95 2.27
C SER A 90 15.18 -19.80 3.76
N ARG A 91 14.54 -20.58 4.64
CA ARG A 91 14.68 -20.53 6.11
C ARG A 91 14.34 -19.17 6.71
N TYR A 92 13.36 -18.48 6.11
CA TYR A 92 12.76 -17.29 6.70
C TYR A 92 11.61 -17.68 7.61
N THR A 93 11.31 -16.81 8.58
CA THR A 93 10.06 -16.86 9.36
C THR A 93 9.20 -15.67 8.97
N GLU A 94 7.91 -15.72 9.29
CA GLU A 94 7.00 -14.59 9.04
C GLU A 94 7.48 -13.34 9.77
N GLU A 95 7.95 -13.45 11.01
CA GLU A 95 8.47 -12.34 11.81
C GLU A 95 9.68 -11.68 11.12
N LYS A 96 10.56 -12.51 10.52
CA LYS A 96 11.71 -11.97 9.77
C LYS A 96 11.26 -11.26 8.51
N LEU A 97 10.29 -11.81 7.77
CA LEU A 97 9.73 -11.15 6.59
C LEU A 97 9.13 -9.79 6.97
N TYR A 98 8.34 -9.74 8.04
CA TYR A 98 7.75 -8.50 8.54
C TYR A 98 8.81 -7.48 8.95
N ALA A 99 9.83 -7.90 9.69
CA ALA A 99 10.92 -7.02 10.12
C ALA A 99 11.68 -6.42 8.91
N CYS A 100 12.03 -7.24 7.91
CA CYS A 100 12.67 -6.76 6.69
C CYS A 100 11.77 -5.79 5.92
N ALA A 101 10.51 -6.16 5.71
CA ALA A 101 9.55 -5.35 4.99
C ALA A 101 9.28 -4.01 5.69
N SER A 102 9.17 -3.99 7.02
CA SER A 102 8.97 -2.75 7.80
C SER A 102 10.12 -1.74 7.65
N VAL A 103 11.34 -2.23 7.39
CA VAL A 103 12.50 -1.38 7.12
C VAL A 103 12.55 -0.92 5.67
N ASN A 104 12.13 -1.78 4.74
CA ASN A 104 12.25 -1.52 3.30
C ASN A 104 11.09 -0.66 2.77
N MET A 105 9.87 -0.88 3.27
CA MET A 105 8.68 -0.17 2.80
C MET A 105 8.81 1.36 2.87
N PRO A 106 9.18 1.99 4.01
CA PRO A 106 9.31 3.45 4.07
C PRO A 106 10.39 4.01 3.13
N LYS A 107 11.43 3.22 2.83
CA LYS A 107 12.51 3.62 1.91
C LYS A 107 12.07 3.53 0.45
N GLN A 108 11.39 2.43 0.10
CA GLN A 108 10.96 2.16 -1.27
C GLN A 108 9.69 2.94 -1.64
N PHE A 109 8.80 3.08 -0.67
CA PHE A 109 7.49 3.71 -0.81
C PHE A 109 7.28 4.77 0.29
N PRO A 110 8.00 5.91 0.24
CA PRO A 110 7.83 6.96 1.23
C PRO A 110 6.37 7.41 1.32
N ILE A 111 5.86 7.50 2.55
CA ILE A 111 4.50 7.97 2.80
C ILE A 111 4.32 9.43 2.39
N PHE A 112 3.14 9.76 1.93
CA PHE A 112 2.63 11.12 1.98
C PHE A 112 1.32 11.16 2.77
N ILE A 113 1.07 12.32 3.40
CA ILE A 113 -0.20 12.67 4.02
C ILE A 113 -0.52 14.06 3.50
N LEU A 114 -1.53 14.16 2.65
CA LEU A 114 -1.93 15.41 1.99
C LEU A 114 -3.37 15.74 2.36
N ASN A 115 -3.65 16.99 2.73
CA ASN A 115 -5.03 17.44 2.82
C ASN A 115 -5.67 17.57 1.42
N VAL A 116 -6.97 17.80 1.35
CA VAL A 116 -7.72 17.87 0.08
C VAL A 116 -7.11 18.88 -0.88
N GLN A 117 -6.78 20.09 -0.42
CA GLN A 117 -6.20 21.13 -1.27
C GLN A 117 -4.82 20.73 -1.80
N GLN A 118 -3.99 20.15 -0.95
CA GLN A 118 -2.68 19.65 -1.36
C GLN A 118 -2.82 18.52 -2.39
N SER A 119 -3.78 17.62 -2.21
CA SER A 119 -4.06 16.53 -3.16
C SER A 119 -4.53 17.06 -4.51
N GLU A 120 -5.41 18.05 -4.52
CA GLU A 120 -5.87 18.71 -5.76
C GLU A 120 -4.73 19.40 -6.50
N ILE A 121 -3.89 20.16 -5.77
CA ILE A 121 -2.73 20.83 -6.37
C ILE A 121 -1.70 19.82 -6.85
N PHE A 122 -1.44 18.75 -6.09
CA PHE A 122 -0.55 17.66 -6.52
C PHE A 122 -1.03 17.05 -7.85
N SER A 123 -2.30 16.69 -7.91
CA SER A 123 -2.91 16.16 -9.14
C SER A 123 -2.79 17.13 -10.31
N LEU A 124 -3.05 18.43 -10.09
CA LEU A 124 -2.92 19.46 -11.12
C LEU A 124 -1.47 19.60 -11.59
N LEU A 125 -0.48 19.57 -10.70
CA LEU A 125 0.94 19.67 -11.07
C LEU A 125 1.36 18.48 -11.93
N VAL A 126 0.99 17.26 -11.55
CA VAL A 126 1.35 16.04 -12.28
C VAL A 126 0.60 15.94 -13.60
N ASN A 127 -0.75 15.95 -13.54
CA ASN A 127 -1.60 15.66 -14.70
C ASN A 127 -1.83 16.87 -15.61
N GLY A 128 -1.83 18.09 -15.03
CA GLY A 128 -2.08 19.33 -15.79
C GLY A 128 -0.83 20.00 -16.31
N PHE A 129 0.24 20.02 -15.52
CA PHE A 129 1.48 20.72 -15.85
C PHE A 129 2.66 19.81 -16.18
N GLY A 130 2.52 18.47 -16.06
CA GLY A 130 3.55 17.50 -16.42
C GLY A 130 4.77 17.48 -15.48
N TYR A 131 4.61 17.92 -14.24
CA TYR A 131 5.67 17.78 -13.23
C TYR A 131 5.95 16.30 -12.96
N SER A 132 7.21 15.97 -12.63
CA SER A 132 7.49 14.65 -12.06
C SER A 132 6.79 14.50 -10.71
N LEU A 133 6.51 13.24 -10.30
CA LEU A 133 5.91 12.99 -8.98
C LEU A 133 6.74 13.57 -7.84
N MET A 134 8.08 13.50 -7.93
CA MET A 134 8.99 14.04 -6.92
C MET A 134 8.94 15.57 -6.85
N ASP A 135 9.00 16.25 -7.99
CA ASP A 135 8.95 17.71 -8.03
C ASP A 135 7.59 18.25 -7.56
N ALA A 136 6.49 17.60 -7.97
CA ALA A 136 5.14 17.93 -7.52
C ALA A 136 5.01 17.77 -6.00
N LYS A 137 5.52 16.66 -5.44
CA LYS A 137 5.58 16.40 -4.00
C LYS A 137 6.30 17.50 -3.24
N GLU A 138 7.56 17.78 -3.63
CA GLU A 138 8.39 18.78 -2.96
C GLU A 138 7.69 20.13 -2.97
N LYS A 139 7.10 20.48 -4.13
CA LYS A 139 6.38 21.74 -4.29
C LYS A 139 5.15 21.82 -3.39
N VAL A 140 4.31 20.79 -3.35
CA VAL A 140 3.09 20.76 -2.52
C VAL A 140 3.44 20.78 -1.04
N LEU A 141 4.43 19.99 -0.59
CA LEU A 141 4.84 19.97 0.81
C LEU A 141 5.50 21.28 1.27
N SER A 142 6.07 22.06 0.35
CA SER A 142 6.63 23.40 0.65
C SER A 142 5.57 24.50 0.75
N MET A 143 4.33 24.24 0.31
CA MET A 143 3.25 25.22 0.37
C MET A 143 2.64 25.25 1.78
N PRO A 144 2.39 26.45 2.36
CA PRO A 144 1.73 26.59 3.66
C PRO A 144 0.22 26.38 3.50
N LEU A 145 -0.19 25.17 3.05
CA LEU A 145 -1.58 24.83 2.74
C LEU A 145 -2.27 24.10 3.89
N SER A 146 -1.53 23.72 4.91
CA SER A 146 -2.12 23.08 6.09
C SER A 146 -2.68 24.16 7.01
N ASN A 147 -3.99 24.21 7.13
CA ASN A 147 -4.68 25.00 8.12
C ASN A 147 -5.52 24.05 8.99
N PRO A 148 -5.05 23.73 10.21
CA PRO A 148 -5.76 22.83 11.11
C PRO A 148 -7.22 23.19 11.37
N ASP A 149 -7.57 24.46 11.23
CA ASP A 149 -8.94 24.95 11.48
C ASP A 149 -9.89 24.71 10.28
N THR A 150 -9.35 24.45 9.09
CA THR A 150 -10.13 24.24 7.86
C THR A 150 -9.93 22.88 7.22
N ASP A 151 -8.85 22.20 7.58
CA ASP A 151 -8.57 20.86 7.06
C ASP A 151 -9.41 19.83 7.83
N TYR A 152 -10.24 19.09 7.13
CA TYR A 152 -11.13 18.09 7.68
C TYR A 152 -10.89 16.67 7.12
N MET A 153 -10.14 16.55 6.01
CA MET A 153 -9.85 15.27 5.36
C MET A 153 -8.43 15.25 4.82
N TRP A 154 -7.75 14.11 4.98
CA TRP A 154 -6.41 13.85 4.45
C TRP A 154 -6.39 12.54 3.66
N ALA A 155 -5.63 12.50 2.57
CA ALA A 155 -5.26 11.28 1.87
C ALA A 155 -3.93 10.78 2.42
N ILE A 156 -3.86 9.49 2.76
CA ILE A 156 -2.66 8.79 3.22
C ILE A 156 -2.31 7.72 2.19
N SER A 157 -1.13 7.84 1.57
CA SER A 157 -0.65 6.92 0.54
C SER A 157 0.87 7.05 0.36
N ASN A 158 1.38 6.60 -0.78
CA ASN A 158 2.75 6.84 -1.24
C ASN A 158 2.75 7.41 -2.66
N PHE A 159 3.94 7.79 -3.17
CA PHE A 159 4.07 8.44 -4.48
C PHE A 159 4.20 7.47 -5.68
N ASP A 160 4.12 6.16 -5.45
CA ASP A 160 4.33 5.14 -6.50
C ASP A 160 3.02 4.48 -6.97
N ASP A 161 1.86 4.93 -6.50
CA ASP A 161 0.53 4.35 -6.77
C ASP A 161 0.44 2.83 -6.56
N ARG A 162 1.40 2.24 -5.83
CA ARG A 162 1.45 0.81 -5.50
C ARG A 162 1.55 0.61 -4.00
N TYR A 163 0.73 -0.29 -3.48
CA TYR A 163 0.76 -0.70 -2.07
C TYR A 163 0.54 0.46 -1.07
N GLY A 164 -0.02 1.57 -1.53
CA GLY A 164 -0.14 2.79 -0.73
C GLY A 164 -0.95 2.62 0.55
N ALA A 165 -1.97 1.76 0.56
CA ALA A 165 -2.71 1.46 1.78
C ALA A 165 -1.84 0.84 2.89
N ALA A 166 -0.73 0.19 2.54
CA ALA A 166 0.17 -0.39 3.52
C ALA A 166 0.97 0.67 4.32
N THR A 167 0.97 1.93 3.89
CA THR A 167 1.60 3.05 4.62
C THR A 167 0.96 3.32 5.99
N ILE A 168 -0.29 2.87 6.20
CA ILE A 168 -0.95 2.94 7.52
C ILE A 168 -0.20 2.16 8.60
N LEU A 169 0.68 1.24 8.22
CA LEU A 169 1.51 0.44 9.11
C LEU A 169 2.85 1.11 9.47
N TYR A 170 3.12 2.32 8.95
CA TYR A 170 4.31 3.09 9.31
C TYR A 170 4.06 3.80 10.65
N SER A 171 4.27 3.04 11.73
CA SER A 171 3.86 3.44 13.09
C SER A 171 4.31 4.83 13.50
N ASP A 172 5.55 5.20 13.20
CA ASP A 172 6.13 6.48 13.62
C ASP A 172 5.48 7.67 12.89
N GLU A 173 5.24 7.50 11.58
CA GLU A 173 4.63 8.54 10.74
C GLU A 173 3.17 8.75 11.06
N ILE A 174 2.40 7.67 11.21
CA ILE A 174 0.97 7.74 11.57
C ILE A 174 0.80 8.27 12.99
N GLN A 175 1.64 7.82 13.93
CA GLN A 175 1.62 8.34 15.31
C GLN A 175 1.93 9.84 15.37
N ARG A 176 2.93 10.29 14.58
CA ARG A 176 3.26 11.70 14.47
C ARG A 176 2.09 12.50 13.92
N PHE A 177 1.46 12.02 12.85
CA PHE A 177 0.30 12.66 12.24
C PHE A 177 -0.89 12.77 13.21
N ALA A 178 -1.23 11.68 13.92
CA ALA A 178 -2.27 11.71 14.94
C ALA A 178 -1.95 12.69 16.09
N ASN A 179 -0.66 12.80 16.46
CA ASN A 179 -0.20 13.76 17.46
C ASN A 179 -0.28 15.21 16.98
N GLU A 180 0.02 15.48 15.71
CA GLU A 180 -0.12 16.82 15.10
C GLU A 180 -1.58 17.28 15.05
N LEU A 181 -2.50 16.34 14.82
CA LEU A 181 -3.95 16.61 14.87
C LEU A 181 -4.54 16.61 16.29
N GLU A 182 -3.79 16.15 17.28
CA GLU A 182 -4.20 16.02 18.69
C GLU A 182 -5.42 15.14 18.91
N ASP A 183 -5.73 14.20 17.98
CA ASP A 183 -6.94 13.36 18.01
C ASP A 183 -6.66 11.92 17.56
N ASP A 184 -7.63 11.03 17.84
CA ASP A 184 -7.73 9.73 17.15
C ASP A 184 -8.10 9.97 15.67
N LEU A 185 -7.72 9.02 14.80
CA LEU A 185 -8.07 9.12 13.38
C LEU A 185 -9.20 8.16 13.04
N VAL A 186 -10.19 8.67 12.31
CA VAL A 186 -11.14 7.84 11.56
C VAL A 186 -10.54 7.59 10.17
N LEU A 187 -10.39 6.33 9.81
CA LEU A 187 -9.77 5.91 8.57
C LEU A 187 -10.77 5.19 7.68
N VAL A 188 -10.89 5.68 6.45
CA VAL A 188 -11.75 5.13 5.40
C VAL A 188 -10.86 4.50 4.34
N PRO A 189 -10.93 3.18 4.10
CA PRO A 189 -10.17 2.55 3.04
C PRO A 189 -10.75 2.93 1.68
N SER A 190 -10.01 3.74 0.91
CA SER A 190 -10.39 4.09 -0.46
C SER A 190 -10.11 2.92 -1.42
N SER A 191 -8.95 2.29 -1.27
CA SER A 191 -8.55 1.12 -2.05
C SER A 191 -7.30 0.46 -1.44
N THR A 192 -6.72 -0.54 -2.10
CA THR A 192 -5.38 -1.06 -1.74
C THR A 192 -4.26 -0.03 -1.93
N HIS A 193 -4.58 1.17 -2.42
CA HIS A 193 -3.60 2.22 -2.74
C HIS A 193 -3.61 3.38 -1.76
N GLU A 194 -4.74 3.68 -1.08
CA GLU A 194 -4.83 4.83 -0.20
C GLU A 194 -5.92 4.71 0.87
N TRP A 195 -5.81 5.57 1.87
CA TRP A 195 -6.80 5.83 2.91
C TRP A 195 -7.21 7.28 2.90
N PHE A 196 -8.47 7.55 3.25
CA PHE A 196 -8.86 8.85 3.75
C PHE A 196 -8.86 8.86 5.27
N ALA A 197 -8.34 9.93 5.85
CA ALA A 197 -8.26 10.13 7.29
C ALA A 197 -9.01 11.38 7.70
N TYR A 198 -9.66 11.31 8.85
CA TYR A 198 -10.39 12.40 9.49
C TYR A 198 -10.03 12.44 10.97
N ARG A 199 -10.15 13.62 11.62
CA ARG A 199 -10.18 13.66 13.08
C ARG A 199 -11.46 13.02 13.57
N LYS A 200 -11.35 12.22 14.60
CA LYS A 200 -12.53 11.56 15.19
C LYS A 200 -13.53 12.55 15.77
N SER A 201 -13.06 13.67 16.31
CA SER A 201 -13.90 14.75 16.84
C SER A 201 -14.70 15.49 15.76
N ASP A 202 -14.26 15.46 14.49
CA ASP A 202 -14.90 16.19 13.40
C ASP A 202 -15.99 15.36 12.68
N ILE A 203 -16.07 14.07 12.99
CA ILE A 203 -16.99 13.14 12.33
C ILE A 203 -17.93 12.48 13.34
N GLU A 204 -19.23 12.61 13.11
CA GLU A 204 -20.25 11.78 13.74
C GLU A 204 -20.47 10.51 12.93
N ILE A 205 -19.79 9.42 13.33
CA ILE A 205 -19.88 8.14 12.62
C ILE A 205 -21.26 7.52 12.90
N ASN A 206 -21.96 7.15 11.81
CA ASN A 206 -23.24 6.44 11.84
C ASN A 206 -23.25 5.30 10.81
N GLU A 207 -24.29 4.49 10.80
CA GLU A 207 -24.45 3.31 9.93
C GLU A 207 -24.33 3.63 8.43
N ALA A 208 -24.68 4.85 8.01
CA ALA A 208 -24.65 5.24 6.61
C ALA A 208 -23.23 5.26 6.02
N TYR A 209 -22.18 5.42 6.85
CA TYR A 209 -20.81 5.44 6.33
C TYR A 209 -20.38 4.10 5.75
N GLU A 210 -20.67 2.97 6.41
CA GLU A 210 -20.33 1.65 5.87
C GLU A 210 -21.15 1.32 4.63
N ASP A 211 -22.41 1.77 4.54
CA ASP A 211 -23.23 1.62 3.34
C ASP A 211 -22.66 2.43 2.17
N ILE A 212 -22.18 3.66 2.41
CA ILE A 212 -21.53 4.50 1.40
C ILE A 212 -20.22 3.85 0.93
N ILE A 213 -19.39 3.33 1.86
CA ILE A 213 -18.15 2.64 1.50
C ILE A 213 -18.47 1.42 0.63
N ARG A 214 -19.44 0.61 1.01
CA ARG A 214 -19.85 -0.58 0.26
C ARG A 214 -20.35 -0.22 -1.14
N GLU A 215 -21.24 0.77 -1.27
CA GLU A 215 -21.73 1.24 -2.56
C GLU A 215 -20.60 1.76 -3.45
N THR A 216 -19.66 2.53 -2.88
CA THR A 216 -18.47 3.02 -3.57
C THR A 216 -17.59 1.87 -4.05
N ASN A 217 -17.34 0.88 -3.21
CA ASN A 217 -16.56 -0.31 -3.55
C ASN A 217 -17.22 -1.15 -4.66
N GLU A 218 -18.55 -1.23 -4.67
CA GLU A 218 -19.28 -1.99 -5.69
C GLU A 218 -19.34 -1.28 -7.05
N THR A 219 -19.32 0.05 -7.06
CA THR A 219 -19.58 0.85 -8.27
C THR A 219 -18.35 1.52 -8.87
N LEU A 220 -17.38 1.92 -8.05
CA LEU A 220 -16.24 2.76 -8.48
C LEU A 220 -14.88 2.10 -8.32
N VAL A 221 -14.73 1.15 -7.37
CA VAL A 221 -13.42 0.53 -7.09
C VAL A 221 -13.30 -0.81 -7.83
N PRO A 222 -12.20 -1.05 -8.60
CA PRO A 222 -11.93 -2.37 -9.16
C PRO A 222 -11.92 -3.44 -8.07
N LYS A 223 -12.55 -4.59 -8.30
CA LYS A 223 -12.74 -5.64 -7.28
C LYS A 223 -11.45 -6.10 -6.61
N GLU A 224 -10.36 -6.16 -7.36
CA GLU A 224 -9.02 -6.51 -6.90
C GLU A 224 -8.36 -5.44 -6.05
N GLN A 225 -8.89 -4.21 -6.08
CA GLN A 225 -8.37 -3.07 -5.32
C GLN A 225 -9.23 -2.75 -4.08
N VAL A 226 -10.36 -3.40 -3.91
CA VAL A 226 -11.20 -3.20 -2.72
C VAL A 226 -10.48 -3.72 -1.48
N LEU A 227 -10.15 -2.81 -0.56
CA LEU A 227 -9.44 -3.13 0.67
C LEU A 227 -10.38 -3.59 1.78
N SER A 228 -11.41 -2.83 2.09
CA SER A 228 -12.41 -3.18 3.11
C SER A 228 -13.71 -2.39 2.91
N ASP A 229 -14.79 -2.92 3.47
CA ASP A 229 -16.10 -2.26 3.53
C ASP A 229 -16.36 -1.62 4.91
N HIS A 230 -15.36 -1.66 5.82
CA HIS A 230 -15.44 -1.14 7.19
C HIS A 230 -14.65 0.15 7.37
N LEU A 231 -15.05 0.93 8.38
CA LEU A 231 -14.27 2.02 8.95
C LEU A 231 -13.25 1.48 9.95
N TYR A 232 -12.17 2.22 10.15
CA TYR A 232 -11.15 1.91 11.14
C TYR A 232 -10.89 3.12 12.04
N ILE A 233 -10.42 2.84 13.24
CA ILE A 233 -9.95 3.84 14.19
C ILE A 233 -8.46 3.59 14.47
N TYR A 234 -7.65 4.62 14.29
CA TYR A 234 -6.31 4.64 14.84
C TYR A 234 -6.35 5.38 16.17
N GLU A 235 -6.14 4.65 17.25
CA GLU A 235 -6.11 5.22 18.60
C GLU A 235 -4.76 5.88 18.87
N ARG A 236 -4.73 7.20 18.96
CA ARG A 236 -3.51 7.98 19.23
C ARG A 236 -2.78 7.56 20.50
N SER A 237 -3.53 7.25 21.56
CA SER A 237 -2.97 6.92 22.87
C SER A 237 -2.21 5.59 22.90
N SER A 238 -2.62 4.62 22.11
CA SER A 238 -2.05 3.26 22.05
C SER A 238 -1.25 2.99 20.78
N GLY A 239 -1.38 3.81 19.73
CA GLY A 239 -0.79 3.57 18.43
C GLY A 239 -1.38 2.35 17.72
N THR A 240 -2.64 2.00 17.99
CA THR A 240 -3.27 0.79 17.46
C THR A 240 -4.35 1.10 16.44
N LEU A 241 -4.36 0.31 15.36
CA LEU A 241 -5.40 0.29 14.34
C LEU A 241 -6.46 -0.76 14.72
N LYS A 242 -7.73 -0.39 14.70
CA LYS A 242 -8.87 -1.27 15.01
C LYS A 242 -9.99 -1.04 14.02
N THR A 243 -10.75 -2.07 13.70
CA THR A 243 -12.04 -1.91 13.02
C THR A 243 -12.99 -1.10 13.92
N PHE A 244 -13.73 -0.19 13.33
CA PHE A 244 -14.76 0.53 14.06
C PHE A 244 -15.90 -0.42 14.39
N GLU A 245 -16.18 -0.63 15.68
CA GLU A 245 -17.35 -1.35 16.14
C GLU A 245 -18.40 -0.35 16.64
N GLN A 246 -19.59 -0.41 16.05
CA GLN A 246 -20.75 0.30 16.64
C GLN A 246 -21.12 -0.33 17.97
N LYS A 247 -21.30 0.51 18.98
CA LYS A 247 -21.79 0.10 20.30
C LYS A 247 -23.32 0.14 20.33
#